data_911b555d5305169ad0b3975e4bb07528
#
_entry.id   911b555d5305169ad0b3975e4bb07528
#
_cell.length_a   1.000
_cell.length_b   1.000
_cell.length_c   1.000
_cell.angle_alpha   90.00
_cell.angle_beta   90.00
_cell.angle_gamma   90.00
#
_symmetry.space_group_name_H-M   'P 1'
#
loop_
_entity.id
_entity.type
_entity.pdbx_description
1 polymer ?
#
loop_
_entity_poly.entity_id
_entity_poly.type
_entity_poly.pdbx_seq_one_letter_code
_entity_poly.pdbx_strand_id
1 'polypeptide(L)'
;MVVLAGLLALSAAPGVTAQEQPAGKLTFTVGIINDVDSLNPFIGILAETYEVWALMYDYLVGYSQKDFSPVPGLAESWEVSDDELTWTYKIRQGVKWSDGQPLTAKDAAYTFNRIMKGTFEQTNYGNYVSNIKTVEAPDDATLVMTTKEPSPTMLRLAVPILPEHIWKDIDEKEVSTFDNEKNAVGSGPFVLAERSTGQFVRLTANKEYWGGAPKIDEVVYRVFNNADAQLQALKKGEIDFADGLDPAPFNSLKDTEGITAVAGDYSGFDELAFNTGAALDSGEPIGDGHPALKDKRVRQAIAHAIDKQALVDRVLGGYGTPATGVIPSLYQNLTFQPADGEAYNFDLAEANRLLDEAGYKDSDGDKVREMPDGSRPLNFRLFARQESNTSQQSVQFMQGWLRDIGIATEVKVVEENRLTEIIGQGEFDMFEWGWVVEPDPDYQLSTFTCGSRSYKSGGDVLANLSDSFYCNPEYDKLYEQQKVTIDPAKRADIVKQMQRMLYVDAPYVVTFYYDELQAYRSDRFAGFSAQPDPGGVVLFQYGTYSYRNIATPQATAAASDEGGGVPLVPIAVGVAVVGAAGVLLALRRRSTQDERE
;
A
#
# COMPACT_ATOMS: atom_id res chain seq x y z
N MET A 1 -82.75 -43.00 7.59
CA MET A 1 -81.86 -41.98 8.12
C MET A 1 -80.90 -42.67 9.06
N VAL A 2 -79.69 -42.94 8.60
CA VAL A 2 -78.66 -43.58 9.39
C VAL A 2 -77.50 -42.54 9.50
N VAL A 3 -77.21 -42.13 10.72
CA VAL A 3 -76.11 -41.19 11.02
C VAL A 3 -74.87 -42.03 11.36
N LEU A 4 -73.83 -41.95 10.53
CA LEU A 4 -72.51 -42.55 10.78
C LEU A 4 -71.64 -41.53 11.50
N ALA A 5 -71.28 -41.85 12.75
CA ALA A 5 -70.28 -41.11 13.50
C ALA A 5 -68.85 -41.65 13.12
N GLY A 6 -68.03 -40.82 12.49
CA GLY A 6 -66.66 -41.18 12.18
C GLY A 6 -65.72 -40.72 13.29
N LEU A 7 -65.01 -41.67 13.92
CA LEU A 7 -63.88 -41.40 14.82
C LEU A 7 -62.65 -40.95 14.00
N LEU A 8 -62.13 -39.71 14.24
CA LEU A 8 -60.82 -39.26 13.79
C LEU A 8 -59.75 -39.74 14.79
N ALA A 9 -58.96 -40.71 14.36
CA ALA A 9 -57.73 -41.07 15.06
C ALA A 9 -56.59 -40.09 14.66
N LEU A 10 -56.13 -39.26 15.60
CA LEU A 10 -54.91 -38.50 15.45
C LEU A 10 -53.74 -39.46 15.55
N SER A 11 -53.08 -39.74 14.42
CA SER A 11 -51.74 -40.37 14.38
C SER A 11 -50.70 -39.31 14.61
N ALA A 12 -49.99 -39.35 15.74
CA ALA A 12 -48.79 -38.57 16.00
C ALA A 12 -47.71 -39.00 15.00
N ALA A 13 -47.28 -38.07 14.13
CA ALA A 13 -46.11 -38.25 13.27
C ALA A 13 -44.85 -38.30 14.13
N PRO A 14 -43.92 -39.23 13.86
CA PRO A 14 -42.64 -39.23 14.56
C PRO A 14 -41.86 -37.95 14.21
N GLY A 15 -41.33 -37.28 15.24
CA GLY A 15 -40.48 -36.09 15.07
C GLY A 15 -39.30 -36.42 14.16
N VAL A 16 -39.23 -35.69 13.05
CA VAL A 16 -38.04 -35.66 12.21
C VAL A 16 -36.94 -34.97 13.02
N THR A 17 -36.04 -35.77 13.58
CA THR A 17 -34.77 -35.24 14.08
C THR A 17 -34.06 -34.59 12.88
N ALA A 18 -33.85 -33.28 12.97
CA ALA A 18 -33.00 -32.58 12.02
C ALA A 18 -31.66 -33.31 11.98
N GLN A 19 -31.39 -34.02 10.87
CA GLN A 19 -30.05 -34.48 10.57
C GLN A 19 -29.19 -33.21 10.47
N GLU A 20 -28.20 -33.09 11.38
CA GLU A 20 -27.11 -32.13 11.18
C GLU A 20 -26.50 -32.41 9.79
N GLN A 21 -26.77 -31.52 8.84
CA GLN A 21 -25.99 -31.50 7.60
C GLN A 21 -24.51 -31.40 8.02
N PRO A 22 -23.61 -32.20 7.41
CA PRO A 22 -22.20 -32.02 7.65
C PRO A 22 -21.89 -30.55 7.37
N ALA A 23 -21.25 -29.88 8.33
CA ALA A 23 -20.88 -28.49 8.22
C ALA A 23 -20.12 -28.32 6.89
N GLY A 24 -20.71 -27.59 5.94
CA GLY A 24 -20.07 -27.27 4.68
C GLY A 24 -18.78 -26.49 4.98
N LYS A 25 -17.81 -26.55 4.09
CA LYS A 25 -16.57 -25.75 4.19
C LYS A 25 -16.94 -24.27 4.39
N LEU A 26 -16.24 -23.60 5.31
CA LEU A 26 -16.37 -22.17 5.53
C LEU A 26 -15.50 -21.43 4.49
N THR A 27 -16.15 -20.99 3.42
CA THR A 27 -15.49 -20.28 2.32
C THR A 27 -15.74 -18.78 2.45
N PHE A 28 -14.67 -18.01 2.38
CA PHE A 28 -14.69 -16.54 2.30
C PHE A 28 -14.39 -16.10 0.88
N THR A 29 -15.37 -15.42 0.25
CA THR A 29 -15.26 -15.00 -1.16
C THR A 29 -15.03 -13.50 -1.27
N VAL A 30 -13.89 -13.12 -1.83
CA VAL A 30 -13.48 -11.74 -2.12
C VAL A 30 -13.81 -11.44 -3.58
N GLY A 31 -14.57 -10.38 -3.82
CA GLY A 31 -14.77 -9.86 -5.18
C GLY A 31 -13.61 -8.93 -5.55
N ILE A 32 -13.03 -9.13 -6.74
CA ILE A 32 -11.96 -8.29 -7.30
C ILE A 32 -12.35 -7.83 -8.71
N ILE A 33 -11.85 -6.66 -9.13
CA ILE A 33 -12.09 -6.11 -10.47
C ILE A 33 -10.96 -6.51 -11.42
N ASN A 34 -9.72 -6.42 -10.97
CA ASN A 34 -8.56 -6.87 -11.74
C ASN A 34 -8.29 -8.34 -11.44
N ASP A 35 -7.97 -9.13 -12.45
CA ASP A 35 -7.56 -10.53 -12.24
C ASP A 35 -6.19 -10.58 -11.58
N VAL A 36 -5.89 -11.69 -10.92
CA VAL A 36 -4.53 -12.04 -10.51
C VAL A 36 -3.71 -12.31 -11.78
N ASP A 37 -2.78 -11.43 -12.12
CA ASP A 37 -2.05 -11.48 -13.39
C ASP A 37 -1.08 -12.66 -13.46
N SER A 38 -0.45 -13.03 -12.34
CA SER A 38 0.44 -14.19 -12.28
C SER A 38 0.52 -14.83 -10.88
N LEU A 39 0.67 -16.15 -10.82
CA LEU A 39 1.07 -16.87 -9.60
C LEU A 39 2.59 -17.03 -9.48
N ASN A 40 3.34 -16.61 -10.48
CA ASN A 40 4.80 -16.55 -10.43
C ASN A 40 5.24 -15.21 -9.80
N PRO A 41 5.91 -15.22 -8.63
CA PRO A 41 6.32 -14.00 -7.94
C PRO A 41 7.26 -13.09 -8.75
N PHE A 42 7.91 -13.59 -9.79
CA PHE A 42 8.79 -12.79 -10.63
C PHE A 42 8.10 -12.08 -11.81
N ILE A 43 6.80 -12.35 -12.04
CA ILE A 43 6.05 -11.82 -13.19
C ILE A 43 4.96 -10.84 -12.75
N GLY A 44 4.19 -11.20 -11.72
CA GLY A 44 3.00 -10.44 -11.32
C GLY A 44 3.35 -9.05 -10.79
N ILE A 45 2.47 -8.09 -11.08
CA ILE A 45 2.66 -6.68 -10.71
C ILE A 45 1.41 -6.05 -10.09
N LEU A 46 0.25 -6.72 -10.15
CA LEU A 46 -1.01 -6.17 -9.64
C LEU A 46 -1.15 -6.35 -8.12
N ALA A 47 -1.86 -5.44 -7.46
CA ALA A 47 -2.07 -5.46 -6.01
C ALA A 47 -2.74 -6.77 -5.54
N GLU A 48 -3.75 -7.24 -6.28
CA GLU A 48 -4.46 -8.50 -6.01
C GLU A 48 -3.52 -9.71 -6.05
N THR A 49 -2.51 -9.66 -6.91
CA THR A 49 -1.49 -10.69 -7.02
C THR A 49 -0.58 -10.73 -5.80
N TYR A 50 -0.14 -9.56 -5.31
CA TYR A 50 0.64 -9.47 -4.06
C TYR A 50 -0.16 -9.97 -2.86
N GLU A 51 -1.47 -9.70 -2.81
CA GLU A 51 -2.34 -10.19 -1.74
C GLU A 51 -2.44 -11.73 -1.75
N VAL A 52 -2.60 -12.34 -2.93
CA VAL A 52 -2.60 -13.80 -3.10
C VAL A 52 -1.24 -14.38 -2.68
N TRP A 53 -0.11 -13.77 -3.07
CA TRP A 53 1.22 -14.24 -2.65
C TRP A 53 1.43 -14.12 -1.14
N ALA A 54 0.95 -13.05 -0.51
CA ALA A 54 1.03 -12.89 0.95
C ALA A 54 0.26 -14.01 1.69
N LEU A 55 -0.77 -14.59 1.06
CA LEU A 55 -1.47 -15.75 1.59
C LEU A 55 -0.75 -17.08 1.31
N MET A 56 0.00 -17.18 0.20
CA MET A 56 0.67 -18.41 -0.23
C MET A 56 2.09 -18.56 0.33
N TYR A 57 2.78 -17.46 0.57
CA TYR A 57 4.18 -17.41 0.98
C TYR A 57 4.38 -16.57 2.22
N ASP A 58 5.40 -16.90 3.01
CA ASP A 58 5.86 -16.03 4.09
C ASP A 58 7.00 -15.14 3.61
N TYR A 59 7.11 -13.99 4.27
CA TYR A 59 8.26 -13.09 4.17
C TYR A 59 9.26 -13.36 5.29
N LEU A 60 10.51 -12.92 5.08
CA LEU A 60 11.55 -13.04 6.11
C LEU A 60 11.17 -12.28 7.38
N VAL A 61 10.70 -11.04 7.22
CA VAL A 61 10.21 -10.16 8.28
C VAL A 61 8.80 -9.70 7.89
N GLY A 62 7.87 -9.68 8.83
CA GLY A 62 6.50 -9.23 8.62
C GLY A 62 6.32 -7.76 9.01
N TYR A 63 5.13 -7.25 8.74
CA TYR A 63 4.70 -5.90 9.12
C TYR A 63 3.74 -5.94 10.30
N SER A 64 3.97 -5.07 11.30
CA SER A 64 3.09 -4.89 12.44
C SER A 64 1.68 -4.50 11.98
N GLN A 65 0.68 -5.09 12.61
CA GLN A 65 -0.71 -4.67 12.42
C GLN A 65 -0.93 -3.22 12.87
N LYS A 66 -0.14 -2.74 13.84
CA LYS A 66 -0.36 -1.45 14.47
C LYS A 66 0.17 -0.27 13.65
N ASP A 67 1.36 -0.42 13.06
CA ASP A 67 2.10 0.74 12.54
C ASP A 67 3.09 0.38 11.41
N PHE A 68 2.96 -0.81 10.82
CA PHE A 68 3.88 -1.37 9.82
C PHE A 68 5.35 -1.49 10.27
N SER A 69 5.64 -1.34 11.56
CA SER A 69 6.98 -1.64 12.05
C SER A 69 7.36 -3.10 11.83
N PRO A 70 8.65 -3.43 11.68
CA PRO A 70 9.09 -4.81 11.48
C PRO A 70 8.69 -5.72 12.64
N VAL A 71 8.11 -6.87 12.33
CA VAL A 71 7.78 -7.93 13.30
C VAL A 71 8.30 -9.28 12.83
N PRO A 72 8.52 -10.25 13.74
CA PRO A 72 8.94 -11.59 13.36
C PRO A 72 8.03 -12.23 12.31
N GLY A 73 8.63 -12.69 11.20
CA GLY A 73 8.05 -13.53 10.17
C GLY A 73 8.69 -14.92 10.20
N LEU A 74 9.26 -15.37 9.08
CA LEU A 74 10.12 -16.57 9.07
C LEU A 74 11.38 -16.38 9.91
N ALA A 75 11.93 -15.17 9.93
CA ALA A 75 12.94 -14.79 10.92
C ALA A 75 12.25 -14.49 12.25
N GLU A 76 12.54 -15.25 13.30
CA GLU A 76 12.03 -15.01 14.66
C GLU A 76 12.80 -13.92 15.40
N SER A 77 14.04 -13.63 14.99
CA SER A 77 14.87 -12.53 15.46
C SER A 77 15.99 -12.22 14.46
N TRP A 78 16.61 -11.07 14.64
CA TRP A 78 17.74 -10.61 13.81
C TRP A 78 18.71 -9.76 14.62
N GLU A 79 19.94 -9.71 14.14
CA GLU A 79 21.02 -8.90 14.68
C GLU A 79 21.79 -8.24 13.55
N VAL A 80 22.28 -7.03 13.78
CA VAL A 80 23.20 -6.34 12.86
C VAL A 80 24.55 -6.16 13.54
N SER A 81 25.64 -6.35 12.81
CA SER A 81 27.01 -6.16 13.30
C SER A 81 27.30 -4.69 13.63
N ASP A 82 28.35 -4.45 14.42
CA ASP A 82 28.76 -3.10 14.85
C ASP A 82 29.11 -2.17 13.68
N ASP A 83 29.54 -2.73 12.52
CA ASP A 83 29.81 -1.98 11.28
C ASP A 83 28.57 -1.80 10.42
N GLU A 84 27.39 -2.27 10.89
CA GLU A 84 26.09 -2.19 10.23
C GLU A 84 26.02 -2.88 8.84
N LEU A 85 27.00 -3.73 8.52
CA LEU A 85 27.09 -4.39 7.20
C LEU A 85 26.64 -5.85 7.19
N THR A 86 26.61 -6.52 8.33
CA THR A 86 26.25 -7.94 8.43
C THR A 86 24.95 -8.12 9.21
N TRP A 87 23.96 -8.66 8.54
CA TRP A 87 22.65 -8.99 9.11
C TRP A 87 22.54 -10.50 9.33
N THR A 88 22.28 -10.92 10.56
CA THR A 88 22.09 -12.33 10.93
C THR A 88 20.65 -12.54 11.36
N TYR A 89 19.91 -13.35 10.60
CA TYR A 89 18.53 -13.70 10.89
C TYR A 89 18.47 -15.12 11.45
N LYS A 90 17.71 -15.31 12.55
CA LYS A 90 17.37 -16.62 13.08
C LYS A 90 16.08 -17.12 12.48
N ILE A 91 16.18 -18.16 11.64
CA ILE A 91 15.04 -18.72 10.92
C ILE A 91 14.30 -19.71 11.82
N ARG A 92 12.98 -19.54 11.85
CA ARG A 92 12.05 -20.37 12.62
C ARG A 92 12.20 -21.83 12.27
N GLN A 93 12.33 -22.67 13.29
CA GLN A 93 12.49 -24.11 13.09
C GLN A 93 11.15 -24.82 13.08
N GLY A 94 11.07 -25.95 12.36
CA GLY A 94 9.87 -26.79 12.28
C GLY A 94 8.81 -26.27 11.29
N VAL A 95 9.07 -25.18 10.56
CA VAL A 95 8.22 -24.72 9.48
C VAL A 95 8.30 -25.70 8.32
N LYS A 96 7.16 -25.95 7.68
CA LYS A 96 7.07 -26.83 6.51
C LYS A 96 6.46 -26.11 5.32
N TRP A 97 6.90 -26.47 4.15
CA TRP A 97 6.21 -26.22 2.91
C TRP A 97 4.90 -27.02 2.83
N SER A 98 3.97 -26.59 1.98
CA SER A 98 2.66 -27.23 1.81
C SER A 98 2.72 -28.66 1.29
N ASP A 99 3.83 -29.08 0.72
CA ASP A 99 4.12 -30.47 0.32
C ASP A 99 4.77 -31.31 1.43
N GLY A 100 4.96 -30.73 2.62
CA GLY A 100 5.51 -31.39 3.81
C GLY A 100 7.03 -31.34 3.94
N GLN A 101 7.77 -30.81 2.95
CA GLN A 101 9.22 -30.60 3.05
C GLN A 101 9.54 -29.53 4.11
N PRO A 102 10.68 -29.65 4.82
CA PRO A 102 11.09 -28.62 5.78
C PRO A 102 11.49 -27.32 5.08
N LEU A 103 11.04 -26.17 5.61
CA LEU A 103 11.54 -24.85 5.25
C LEU A 103 12.71 -24.50 6.15
N THR A 104 13.81 -24.05 5.59
CA THR A 104 15.04 -23.72 6.31
C THR A 104 15.66 -22.41 5.83
N ALA A 105 16.73 -21.96 6.48
CA ALA A 105 17.51 -20.80 6.04
C ALA A 105 18.07 -20.95 4.61
N LYS A 106 18.21 -22.20 4.11
CA LYS A 106 18.68 -22.46 2.75
C LYS A 106 17.69 -21.99 1.70
N ASP A 107 16.37 -22.14 1.94
CA ASP A 107 15.34 -21.65 1.02
C ASP A 107 15.39 -20.12 0.92
N ALA A 108 15.56 -19.42 2.05
CA ALA A 108 15.75 -17.97 2.06
C ALA A 108 17.03 -17.57 1.32
N ALA A 109 18.16 -18.24 1.62
CA ALA A 109 19.43 -17.97 0.92
C ALA A 109 19.32 -18.25 -0.58
N TYR A 110 18.64 -19.32 -0.98
CA TYR A 110 18.36 -19.62 -2.37
C TYR A 110 17.57 -18.51 -3.04
N THR A 111 16.48 -18.06 -2.43
CA THR A 111 15.61 -17.03 -2.98
C THR A 111 16.38 -15.75 -3.29
N PHE A 112 17.08 -15.19 -2.31
CA PHE A 112 17.84 -13.95 -2.51
C PHE A 112 19.01 -14.14 -3.49
N ASN A 113 19.75 -15.26 -3.43
CA ASN A 113 20.81 -15.54 -4.39
C ASN A 113 20.29 -15.72 -5.82
N ARG A 114 19.09 -16.26 -6.00
CA ARG A 114 18.44 -16.38 -7.30
C ARG A 114 18.14 -14.99 -7.87
N ILE A 115 17.52 -14.10 -7.09
CA ILE A 115 17.23 -12.74 -7.50
C ILE A 115 18.52 -11.97 -7.84
N MET A 116 19.57 -12.09 -7.01
CA MET A 116 20.86 -11.43 -7.26
C MET A 116 21.55 -11.84 -8.56
N LYS A 117 21.29 -13.06 -9.05
CA LYS A 117 21.94 -13.63 -10.24
C LYS A 117 21.07 -13.55 -11.49
N GLY A 118 19.76 -13.65 -11.34
CA GLY A 118 18.81 -13.73 -12.44
C GLY A 118 18.51 -12.36 -13.02
N THR A 119 18.57 -12.23 -14.34
CA THR A 119 18.25 -10.97 -15.03
C THR A 119 16.75 -10.67 -14.95
N PHE A 120 15.93 -11.71 -15.13
CA PHE A 120 14.47 -11.56 -15.12
C PHE A 120 13.92 -11.36 -13.71
N GLU A 121 14.43 -12.10 -12.71
CA GLU A 121 14.04 -12.02 -11.32
C GLU A 121 14.30 -10.62 -10.70
N GLN A 122 15.28 -9.90 -11.25
CA GLN A 122 15.57 -8.52 -10.84
C GLN A 122 14.51 -7.51 -11.28
N THR A 123 13.63 -7.84 -12.23
CA THR A 123 12.57 -6.93 -12.69
C THR A 123 11.68 -6.48 -11.52
N ASN A 124 11.21 -7.42 -10.69
CA ASN A 124 10.34 -7.10 -9.56
C ASN A 124 11.11 -6.86 -8.24
N TYR A 125 12.28 -7.51 -8.06
CA TYR A 125 12.96 -7.51 -6.75
C TYR A 125 14.40 -7.00 -6.77
N GLY A 126 14.87 -6.44 -7.88
CA GLY A 126 16.23 -5.95 -8.02
C GLY A 126 16.58 -4.84 -7.03
N ASN A 127 15.65 -3.96 -6.74
CA ASN A 127 15.78 -2.90 -5.75
C ASN A 127 16.10 -3.45 -4.35
N TYR A 128 15.44 -4.53 -3.92
CA TYR A 128 15.65 -5.14 -2.60
C TYR A 128 17.02 -5.80 -2.44
N VAL A 129 17.62 -6.29 -3.54
CA VAL A 129 18.91 -7.00 -3.49
C VAL A 129 20.10 -6.16 -3.97
N SER A 130 19.86 -4.97 -4.52
CA SER A 130 20.90 -4.13 -5.13
C SER A 130 22.07 -3.80 -4.21
N ASN A 131 21.80 -3.62 -2.91
CA ASN A 131 22.80 -3.36 -1.87
C ASN A 131 23.34 -4.63 -1.21
N ILE A 132 22.78 -5.81 -1.48
CA ILE A 132 23.27 -7.07 -0.91
C ILE A 132 24.53 -7.50 -1.64
N LYS A 133 25.55 -7.90 -0.87
CA LYS A 133 26.83 -8.39 -1.35
C LYS A 133 26.90 -9.91 -1.34
N THR A 134 26.52 -10.54 -0.21
CA THR A 134 26.48 -12.01 -0.07
C THR A 134 25.27 -12.42 0.73
N VAL A 135 24.76 -13.62 0.42
CA VAL A 135 23.71 -14.30 1.18
C VAL A 135 24.14 -15.74 1.43
N GLU A 136 24.20 -16.16 2.69
CA GLU A 136 24.68 -17.46 3.10
C GLU A 136 23.75 -18.09 4.14
N ALA A 137 23.59 -19.40 4.11
CA ALA A 137 22.94 -20.19 5.15
C ALA A 137 23.97 -21.19 5.72
N PRO A 138 24.73 -20.83 6.76
CA PRO A 138 25.74 -21.71 7.35
C PRO A 138 25.14 -22.95 7.99
N ASP A 139 23.89 -22.88 8.40
CA ASP A 139 23.09 -24.00 8.92
C ASP A 139 21.61 -23.81 8.57
N ASP A 140 20.75 -24.75 8.97
CA ASP A 140 19.32 -24.72 8.65
C ASP A 140 18.53 -23.61 9.39
N ALA A 141 19.11 -23.02 10.45
CA ALA A 141 18.46 -22.03 11.30
C ALA A 141 19.01 -20.61 11.12
N THR A 142 20.12 -20.44 10.41
CA THR A 142 20.83 -19.15 10.35
C THR A 142 20.96 -18.68 8.91
N LEU A 143 20.44 -17.48 8.64
CA LEU A 143 20.66 -16.76 7.39
C LEU A 143 21.55 -15.54 7.66
N VAL A 144 22.62 -15.40 6.92
CA VAL A 144 23.57 -14.29 7.00
C VAL A 144 23.57 -13.53 5.68
N MET A 145 23.29 -12.24 5.74
CA MET A 145 23.36 -11.33 4.60
C MET A 145 24.39 -10.25 4.87
N THR A 146 25.34 -10.05 3.95
CA THR A 146 26.21 -8.87 4.01
C THR A 146 25.80 -7.86 2.97
N THR A 147 25.82 -6.58 3.31
CA THR A 147 25.52 -5.46 2.44
C THR A 147 26.79 -4.77 1.98
N LYS A 148 26.72 -4.00 0.89
CA LYS A 148 27.81 -3.16 0.39
C LYS A 148 28.00 -1.92 1.27
N GLU A 149 26.88 -1.39 1.75
CA GLU A 149 26.74 -0.22 2.62
C GLU A 149 25.67 -0.51 3.68
N PRO A 150 25.64 0.20 4.82
CA PRO A 150 24.54 0.06 5.78
C PRO A 150 23.17 0.21 5.08
N SER A 151 22.17 -0.55 5.50
CA SER A 151 20.85 -0.56 4.82
C SER A 151 19.70 -0.70 5.81
N PRO A 152 18.93 0.35 6.04
CA PRO A 152 17.76 0.30 6.92
C PRO A 152 16.62 -0.55 6.34
N THR A 153 16.61 -0.80 5.02
CA THR A 153 15.56 -1.57 4.33
C THR A 153 15.67 -3.07 4.53
N MET A 154 16.75 -3.58 5.14
CA MET A 154 16.96 -5.02 5.38
C MET A 154 15.89 -5.68 6.26
N LEU A 155 15.07 -4.90 6.98
CA LEU A 155 13.91 -5.37 7.72
C LEU A 155 12.58 -5.17 6.99
N ARG A 156 12.61 -4.75 5.74
CA ARG A 156 11.44 -4.42 4.93
C ARG A 156 11.49 -5.05 3.53
N LEU A 157 12.16 -6.19 3.42
CA LEU A 157 12.28 -6.94 2.18
C LEU A 157 10.96 -7.67 1.91
N ALA A 158 10.09 -7.08 1.11
CA ALA A 158 8.82 -7.68 0.67
C ALA A 158 9.04 -8.75 -0.42
N VAL A 159 9.93 -9.70 -0.14
CA VAL A 159 10.31 -10.79 -1.04
C VAL A 159 9.70 -12.09 -0.53
N PRO A 160 8.77 -12.74 -1.25
CA PRO A 160 8.24 -14.05 -0.90
C PRO A 160 9.38 -15.08 -0.87
N ILE A 161 9.51 -15.84 0.21
CA ILE A 161 10.52 -16.92 0.28
C ILE A 161 10.02 -18.11 -0.52
N LEU A 162 10.86 -18.62 -1.43
CA LEU A 162 10.51 -19.64 -2.38
C LEU A 162 11.13 -21.01 -2.01
N PRO A 163 10.43 -22.13 -2.30
CA PRO A 163 10.95 -23.47 -2.05
C PRO A 163 12.08 -23.81 -3.03
N GLU A 164 13.32 -23.90 -2.53
CA GLU A 164 14.50 -24.25 -3.34
C GLU A 164 14.27 -25.53 -4.15
N HIS A 165 13.69 -26.57 -3.52
CA HIS A 165 13.49 -27.88 -4.14
C HIS A 165 12.56 -27.87 -5.37
N ILE A 166 11.72 -26.83 -5.53
CA ILE A 166 10.89 -26.61 -6.72
C ILE A 166 11.60 -25.68 -7.71
N TRP A 167 12.04 -24.52 -7.23
CA TRP A 167 12.51 -23.43 -8.09
C TRP A 167 13.90 -23.65 -8.69
N LYS A 168 14.76 -24.48 -8.06
CA LYS A 168 16.10 -24.79 -8.61
C LYS A 168 16.06 -25.50 -9.96
N ASP A 169 14.96 -26.19 -10.25
CA ASP A 169 14.77 -26.92 -11.49
C ASP A 169 14.17 -26.08 -12.63
N ILE A 170 13.79 -24.82 -12.32
CA ILE A 170 13.29 -23.84 -13.30
C ILE A 170 14.49 -23.03 -13.83
N ASP A 171 14.81 -23.26 -15.11
CA ASP A 171 15.93 -22.57 -15.78
C ASP A 171 15.64 -21.06 -15.90
N GLU A 172 16.67 -20.20 -15.83
CA GLU A 172 16.55 -18.74 -15.96
C GLU A 172 15.75 -18.32 -17.20
N LYS A 173 15.89 -19.06 -18.30
CA LYS A 173 15.16 -18.80 -19.55
C LYS A 173 13.67 -19.18 -19.49
N GLU A 174 13.29 -20.01 -18.55
CA GLU A 174 11.91 -20.50 -18.36
C GLU A 174 11.14 -19.69 -17.33
N VAL A 175 11.83 -18.92 -16.48
CA VAL A 175 11.20 -18.14 -15.40
C VAL A 175 10.09 -17.23 -15.92
N SER A 176 10.33 -16.55 -17.04
CA SER A 176 9.35 -15.61 -17.64
C SER A 176 8.07 -16.27 -18.17
N THR A 177 8.07 -17.60 -18.31
CA THR A 177 6.93 -18.39 -18.83
C THR A 177 6.41 -19.44 -17.85
N PHE A 178 7.05 -19.54 -16.67
CA PHE A 178 6.64 -20.48 -15.64
C PHE A 178 5.41 -19.93 -14.90
N ASP A 179 4.28 -20.61 -15.03
CA ASP A 179 2.99 -20.16 -14.47
C ASP A 179 2.86 -20.37 -12.95
N ASN A 180 3.67 -21.24 -12.37
CA ASN A 180 3.63 -21.63 -10.94
C ASN A 180 2.26 -22.18 -10.46
N GLU A 181 1.42 -22.64 -11.36
CA GLU A 181 0.08 -23.15 -11.00
C GLU A 181 0.10 -24.63 -10.60
N LYS A 182 0.87 -25.43 -11.32
CA LYS A 182 0.90 -26.90 -11.12
C LYS A 182 1.66 -27.34 -9.88
N ASN A 183 2.63 -26.54 -9.46
CA ASN A 183 3.53 -26.83 -8.34
C ASN A 183 3.60 -25.65 -7.37
N ALA A 184 2.47 -25.01 -7.12
CA ALA A 184 2.35 -23.86 -6.23
C ALA A 184 2.55 -24.26 -4.75
N VAL A 185 3.78 -24.67 -4.43
CA VAL A 185 4.19 -25.02 -3.07
C VAL A 185 4.53 -23.73 -2.31
N GLY A 186 3.79 -23.47 -1.24
CA GLY A 186 3.96 -22.27 -0.40
C GLY A 186 4.12 -22.62 1.07
N SER A 187 4.54 -21.65 1.86
CA SER A 187 4.70 -21.74 3.33
C SER A 187 3.59 -21.03 4.10
N GLY A 188 2.81 -20.23 3.39
CA GLY A 188 1.82 -19.31 3.97
C GLY A 188 0.58 -19.97 4.60
N PRO A 189 -0.34 -19.15 5.13
CA PRO A 189 -1.55 -19.64 5.77
C PRO A 189 -2.55 -20.30 4.82
N PHE A 190 -2.41 -20.10 3.51
CA PHE A 190 -3.24 -20.74 2.49
C PHE A 190 -2.39 -21.31 1.36
N VAL A 191 -2.94 -22.30 0.67
CA VAL A 191 -2.30 -23.02 -0.44
C VAL A 191 -3.20 -22.95 -1.66
N LEU A 192 -2.63 -22.76 -2.84
CA LEU A 192 -3.38 -22.80 -4.10
C LEU A 192 -4.10 -24.12 -4.27
N ALA A 193 -5.41 -24.05 -4.50
CA ALA A 193 -6.22 -25.21 -4.85
C ALA A 193 -6.58 -25.22 -6.33
N GLU A 194 -6.93 -24.07 -6.90
CA GLU A 194 -7.39 -23.97 -8.28
C GLU A 194 -7.31 -22.51 -8.75
N ARG A 195 -6.99 -22.30 -10.04
CA ARG A 195 -7.13 -21.03 -10.73
C ARG A 195 -7.86 -21.20 -12.05
N SER A 196 -8.77 -20.29 -12.36
CA SER A 196 -9.37 -20.14 -13.67
C SER A 196 -9.21 -18.68 -14.09
N THR A 197 -8.26 -18.41 -14.99
CA THR A 197 -7.91 -17.06 -15.45
C THR A 197 -9.16 -16.29 -15.92
N GLY A 198 -9.30 -15.06 -15.47
CA GLY A 198 -10.46 -14.21 -15.74
C GLY A 198 -11.73 -14.58 -14.96
N GLN A 199 -11.67 -15.56 -14.04
CA GLN A 199 -12.83 -16.02 -13.28
C GLN A 199 -12.57 -16.04 -11.78
N PHE A 200 -11.58 -16.82 -11.32
CA PHE A 200 -11.30 -16.93 -9.88
C PHE A 200 -9.93 -17.54 -9.58
N VAL A 201 -9.46 -17.25 -8.36
CA VAL A 201 -8.38 -17.99 -7.68
C VAL A 201 -8.95 -18.55 -6.37
N ARG A 202 -8.77 -19.85 -6.12
CA ARG A 202 -9.18 -20.54 -4.91
C ARG A 202 -7.99 -21.01 -4.11
N LEU A 203 -7.95 -20.66 -2.84
CA LEU A 203 -6.93 -21.05 -1.89
C LEU A 203 -7.59 -21.87 -0.77
N THR A 204 -6.92 -22.93 -0.29
CA THR A 204 -7.36 -23.72 0.88
C THR A 204 -6.48 -23.45 2.08
N ALA A 205 -7.06 -23.45 3.27
CA ALA A 205 -6.34 -23.18 4.51
C ALA A 205 -5.24 -24.22 4.76
N ASN A 206 -4.04 -23.74 5.06
CA ASN A 206 -2.95 -24.55 5.58
C ASN A 206 -3.19 -24.81 7.07
N LYS A 207 -3.70 -25.98 7.41
CA LYS A 207 -4.03 -26.33 8.79
C LYS A 207 -2.79 -26.55 9.68
N GLU A 208 -1.60 -26.74 9.06
CA GLU A 208 -0.31 -26.86 9.75
C GLU A 208 0.50 -25.55 9.74
N TYR A 209 -0.12 -24.43 9.40
CA TYR A 209 0.57 -23.14 9.34
C TYR A 209 1.21 -22.78 10.69
N TRP A 210 2.50 -22.48 10.65
CA TRP A 210 3.29 -22.18 11.87
C TRP A 210 2.75 -21.02 12.71
N GLY A 211 2.12 -20.01 12.05
CA GLY A 211 1.51 -18.85 12.69
C GLY A 211 0.09 -19.12 13.21
N GLY A 212 -0.37 -20.37 13.22
CA GLY A 212 -1.71 -20.81 13.62
C GLY A 212 -2.64 -21.01 12.41
N ALA A 213 -3.38 -22.11 12.43
CA ALA A 213 -4.31 -22.45 11.35
C ALA A 213 -5.37 -21.37 11.13
N PRO A 214 -5.65 -20.95 9.89
CA PRO A 214 -6.78 -20.09 9.59
C PRO A 214 -8.10 -20.69 10.11
N LYS A 215 -9.03 -19.82 10.54
CA LYS A 215 -10.33 -20.24 11.06
C LYS A 215 -11.34 -20.56 9.96
N ILE A 216 -11.12 -20.05 8.75
CA ILE A 216 -11.87 -20.40 7.54
C ILE A 216 -11.18 -21.56 6.81
N ASP A 217 -11.92 -22.24 5.93
CA ASP A 217 -11.39 -23.37 5.17
C ASP A 217 -10.87 -22.98 3.78
N GLU A 218 -11.47 -21.97 3.17
CA GLU A 218 -11.13 -21.52 1.83
C GLU A 218 -11.24 -20.00 1.69
N VAL A 219 -10.38 -19.42 0.84
CA VAL A 219 -10.51 -18.06 0.29
C VAL A 219 -10.70 -18.20 -1.21
N VAL A 220 -11.69 -17.49 -1.78
CA VAL A 220 -11.91 -17.43 -3.22
C VAL A 220 -11.89 -15.98 -3.68
N TYR A 221 -10.93 -15.62 -4.51
CA TYR A 221 -10.94 -14.35 -5.24
C TYR A 221 -11.74 -14.54 -6.51
N ARG A 222 -12.87 -13.84 -6.63
CA ARG A 222 -13.77 -13.92 -7.79
C ARG A 222 -13.67 -12.64 -8.62
N VAL A 223 -13.36 -12.77 -9.90
CA VAL A 223 -13.19 -11.66 -10.83
C VAL A 223 -14.55 -11.14 -11.31
N PHE A 224 -14.71 -9.81 -11.33
CA PHE A 224 -15.87 -9.10 -11.87
C PHE A 224 -15.44 -8.14 -12.96
N ASN A 225 -16.29 -7.96 -13.97
CA ASN A 225 -16.01 -7.06 -15.10
C ASN A 225 -16.16 -5.56 -14.75
N ASN A 226 -16.80 -5.25 -13.62
CA ASN A 226 -17.01 -3.88 -13.16
C ASN A 226 -17.49 -3.86 -11.69
N ALA A 227 -17.35 -2.69 -11.05
CA ALA A 227 -17.70 -2.45 -9.66
C ALA A 227 -19.21 -2.62 -9.37
N ASP A 228 -20.09 -2.32 -10.34
CA ASP A 228 -21.55 -2.50 -10.14
C ASP A 228 -21.92 -3.98 -9.99
N ALA A 229 -21.33 -4.84 -10.82
CA ALA A 229 -21.56 -6.29 -10.72
C ALA A 229 -21.03 -6.87 -9.39
N GLN A 230 -19.84 -6.42 -8.95
CA GLN A 230 -19.27 -6.76 -7.66
C GLN A 230 -20.17 -6.32 -6.50
N LEU A 231 -20.64 -5.06 -6.52
CA LEU A 231 -21.58 -4.53 -5.51
C LEU A 231 -22.87 -5.34 -5.43
N GLN A 232 -23.47 -5.69 -6.58
CA GLN A 232 -24.70 -6.50 -6.61
C GLN A 232 -24.46 -7.92 -6.08
N ALA A 233 -23.30 -8.51 -6.36
CA ALA A 233 -22.92 -9.82 -5.83
C ALA A 233 -22.76 -9.79 -4.30
N LEU A 234 -22.17 -8.72 -3.73
CA LEU A 234 -22.10 -8.53 -2.28
C LEU A 234 -23.49 -8.41 -1.65
N LYS A 235 -24.37 -7.58 -2.21
CA LYS A 235 -25.75 -7.40 -1.71
C LYS A 235 -26.57 -8.68 -1.74
N LYS A 236 -26.36 -9.54 -2.74
CA LYS A 236 -27.02 -10.85 -2.87
C LYS A 236 -26.38 -11.96 -2.03
N GLY A 237 -25.19 -11.71 -1.44
CA GLY A 237 -24.43 -12.72 -0.72
C GLY A 237 -23.74 -13.75 -1.62
N GLU A 238 -23.48 -13.41 -2.87
CA GLU A 238 -22.71 -14.22 -3.81
C GLU A 238 -21.21 -14.10 -3.55
N ILE A 239 -20.79 -12.98 -2.93
CA ILE A 239 -19.46 -12.74 -2.36
C ILE A 239 -19.60 -12.22 -0.93
N ASP A 240 -18.52 -12.28 -0.17
CA ASP A 240 -18.48 -11.90 1.25
C ASP A 240 -17.76 -10.58 1.49
N PHE A 241 -16.95 -10.15 0.52
CA PHE A 241 -16.13 -8.94 0.60
C PHE A 241 -16.03 -8.26 -0.77
N ALA A 242 -16.06 -6.93 -0.77
CA ALA A 242 -15.79 -6.10 -1.93
C ALA A 242 -14.78 -5.02 -1.55
N ASP A 243 -13.82 -4.78 -2.42
CA ASP A 243 -12.74 -3.80 -2.29
C ASP A 243 -12.82 -2.76 -3.42
N GLY A 244 -12.14 -1.64 -3.27
CA GLY A 244 -12.04 -0.62 -4.30
C GLY A 244 -13.39 0.01 -4.68
N LEU A 245 -14.28 0.22 -3.72
CA LEU A 245 -15.61 0.76 -3.99
C LEU A 245 -15.57 2.27 -4.23
N ASP A 246 -16.27 2.74 -5.27
CA ASP A 246 -16.55 4.16 -5.43
C ASP A 246 -17.41 4.72 -4.28
N PRO A 247 -17.32 6.04 -3.95
CA PRO A 247 -18.05 6.66 -2.85
C PRO A 247 -19.58 6.47 -2.88
N ALA A 248 -20.21 6.56 -4.06
CA ALA A 248 -21.66 6.43 -4.16
C ALA A 248 -22.15 5.00 -3.93
N PRO A 249 -21.59 3.94 -4.57
CA PRO A 249 -21.81 2.55 -4.20
C PRO A 249 -21.56 2.27 -2.72
N PHE A 250 -20.44 2.69 -2.17
CA PHE A 250 -20.09 2.52 -0.76
C PHE A 250 -21.14 3.11 0.17
N ASN A 251 -21.56 4.35 -0.05
CA ASN A 251 -22.58 5.00 0.76
C ASN A 251 -23.92 4.24 0.72
N SER A 252 -24.26 3.58 -0.38
CA SER A 252 -25.46 2.77 -0.49
C SER A 252 -25.44 1.51 0.37
N LEU A 253 -24.29 1.10 0.89
CA LEU A 253 -24.11 -0.08 1.75
C LEU A 253 -24.20 0.24 3.23
N LYS A 254 -23.96 1.49 3.66
CA LYS A 254 -23.87 1.87 5.08
C LYS A 254 -25.08 1.48 5.92
N ASP A 255 -26.28 1.55 5.33
CA ASP A 255 -27.55 1.22 6.00
C ASP A 255 -28.10 -0.15 5.55
N THR A 256 -27.29 -0.98 4.88
CA THR A 256 -27.70 -2.29 4.40
C THR A 256 -27.54 -3.33 5.52
N GLU A 257 -28.64 -3.94 5.96
CA GLU A 257 -28.62 -4.97 6.99
C GLU A 257 -27.69 -6.13 6.59
N GLY A 258 -26.86 -6.58 7.53
CA GLY A 258 -25.92 -7.68 7.33
C GLY A 258 -24.65 -7.31 6.55
N ILE A 259 -24.46 -6.04 6.21
CA ILE A 259 -23.24 -5.54 5.57
C ILE A 259 -22.58 -4.48 6.47
N THR A 260 -21.28 -4.54 6.60
CA THR A 260 -20.47 -3.49 7.23
C THR A 260 -19.60 -2.84 6.17
N ALA A 261 -19.72 -1.52 6.03
CA ALA A 261 -18.91 -0.69 5.17
C ALA A 261 -17.78 -0.05 6.00
N VAL A 262 -16.54 -0.14 5.52
CA VAL A 262 -15.33 0.37 6.17
C VAL A 262 -14.59 1.28 5.21
N ALA A 263 -14.40 2.54 5.60
CA ALA A 263 -13.43 3.42 4.97
C ALA A 263 -12.16 3.39 5.82
N GLY A 264 -11.07 2.94 5.26
CA GLY A 264 -9.80 2.78 5.96
C GLY A 264 -8.71 3.66 5.36
N ASP A 265 -7.89 4.28 6.22
CA ASP A 265 -6.68 4.99 5.78
C ASP A 265 -5.86 4.06 4.88
N TYR A 266 -5.49 4.54 3.70
CA TYR A 266 -4.73 3.77 2.74
C TYR A 266 -3.37 4.39 2.44
N SER A 267 -2.45 3.59 1.92
CA SER A 267 -1.08 4.03 1.63
C SER A 267 -0.93 4.79 0.32
N GLY A 268 -2.03 5.27 -0.25
CA GLY A 268 -2.08 5.95 -1.53
C GLY A 268 -2.19 7.47 -1.43
N PHE A 269 -1.76 8.14 -2.50
CA PHE A 269 -2.01 9.55 -2.74
C PHE A 269 -2.22 9.79 -4.23
N ASP A 270 -2.95 10.85 -4.58
CA ASP A 270 -3.01 11.36 -5.96
C ASP A 270 -2.32 12.71 -6.05
N GLU A 271 -1.83 13.04 -7.25
CA GLU A 271 -1.11 14.29 -7.53
C GLU A 271 -1.43 14.87 -8.91
N LEU A 272 -1.18 16.16 -9.02
CA LEU A 272 -0.95 16.85 -10.29
C LEU A 272 0.56 16.93 -10.50
N ALA A 273 1.09 16.15 -11.44
CA ALA A 273 2.50 16.13 -11.78
C ALA A 273 2.84 17.10 -12.92
N PHE A 274 4.06 17.63 -12.89
CA PHE A 274 4.56 18.60 -13.86
C PHE A 274 5.78 18.09 -14.63
N ASN A 275 5.86 18.39 -15.91
CA ASN A 275 7.10 18.29 -16.66
C ASN A 275 8.07 19.41 -16.22
N THR A 276 8.97 19.12 -15.29
CA THR A 276 9.91 20.10 -14.74
C THR A 276 11.07 20.41 -15.69
N GLY A 277 11.07 19.83 -16.88
CA GLY A 277 12.09 19.95 -17.91
C GLY A 277 12.66 18.59 -18.28
N ALA A 278 11.88 17.81 -19.03
CA ALA A 278 12.24 16.45 -19.41
C ALA A 278 13.65 16.36 -20.01
N ALA A 279 14.44 15.49 -19.41
CA ALA A 279 15.80 15.18 -19.85
C ALA A 279 16.14 13.74 -19.44
N LEU A 280 17.04 13.12 -20.17
CA LEU A 280 17.60 11.81 -19.82
C LEU A 280 18.44 11.87 -18.52
N ASP A 281 18.78 10.72 -17.98
CA ASP A 281 19.75 10.57 -16.88
C ASP A 281 21.10 11.26 -17.18
N SER A 282 21.52 11.24 -18.45
CA SER A 282 22.71 11.96 -18.97
C SER A 282 22.58 13.49 -18.97
N GLY A 283 21.36 14.04 -18.77
CA GLY A 283 21.05 15.46 -18.90
C GLY A 283 20.69 15.92 -20.31
N GLU A 284 20.66 15.04 -21.30
CA GLU A 284 20.21 15.37 -22.67
C GLU A 284 18.71 15.69 -22.66
N PRO A 285 18.26 16.88 -23.14
CA PRO A 285 16.84 17.22 -23.19
C PRO A 285 16.03 16.27 -24.10
N ILE A 286 14.83 15.90 -23.67
CA ILE A 286 13.86 15.13 -24.45
C ILE A 286 12.48 15.77 -24.35
N GLY A 287 11.53 15.25 -25.15
CA GLY A 287 10.13 15.66 -25.11
C GLY A 287 9.89 17.09 -25.56
N ASP A 288 8.70 17.60 -25.24
CA ASP A 288 8.20 18.89 -25.73
C ASP A 288 7.41 19.69 -24.68
N GLY A 289 7.64 19.42 -23.40
CA GLY A 289 6.98 20.08 -22.28
C GLY A 289 7.08 21.60 -22.31
N HIS A 290 6.05 22.28 -21.81
CA HIS A 290 5.98 23.73 -21.82
C HIS A 290 7.05 24.39 -20.93
N PRO A 291 7.89 25.32 -21.43
CA PRO A 291 9.04 25.88 -20.69
C PRO A 291 8.66 26.64 -19.42
N ALA A 292 7.45 27.17 -19.29
CA ALA A 292 6.99 27.83 -18.06
C ALA A 292 7.01 26.90 -16.85
N LEU A 293 6.78 25.59 -17.05
CA LEU A 293 6.76 24.61 -15.98
C LEU A 293 8.17 24.28 -15.42
N LYS A 294 9.24 24.76 -16.04
CA LYS A 294 10.61 24.75 -15.48
C LYS A 294 10.76 25.76 -14.35
N ASP A 295 9.99 26.85 -14.38
CA ASP A 295 9.96 27.84 -13.30
C ASP A 295 9.12 27.35 -12.13
N LYS A 296 9.75 27.08 -10.98
CA LYS A 296 9.03 26.61 -9.80
C LYS A 296 7.97 27.59 -9.29
N ARG A 297 8.08 28.90 -9.57
CA ARG A 297 7.08 29.91 -9.17
C ARG A 297 5.74 29.68 -9.87
N VAL A 298 5.77 29.19 -11.14
CA VAL A 298 4.55 28.78 -11.86
C VAL A 298 3.92 27.57 -11.18
N ARG A 299 4.72 26.55 -10.83
CA ARG A 299 4.21 25.35 -10.15
C ARG A 299 3.69 25.65 -8.75
N GLN A 300 4.36 26.55 -8.01
CA GLN A 300 3.88 27.05 -6.70
C GLN A 300 2.58 27.85 -6.83
N ALA A 301 2.44 28.70 -7.86
CA ALA A 301 1.19 29.39 -8.14
C ALA A 301 0.06 28.40 -8.43
N ILE A 302 0.32 27.35 -9.22
CA ILE A 302 -0.64 26.27 -9.46
C ILE A 302 -0.99 25.56 -8.14
N ALA A 303 -0.01 25.30 -7.27
CA ALA A 303 -0.26 24.67 -5.97
C ALA A 303 -1.23 25.48 -5.08
N HIS A 304 -1.13 26.83 -5.10
CA HIS A 304 -2.09 27.70 -4.42
C HIS A 304 -3.46 27.78 -5.13
N ALA A 305 -3.52 27.47 -6.43
CA ALA A 305 -4.77 27.51 -7.18
C ALA A 305 -5.60 26.21 -7.05
N ILE A 306 -5.04 25.10 -6.56
CA ILE A 306 -5.75 23.83 -6.41
C ILE A 306 -6.45 23.77 -5.04
N ASP A 307 -7.79 23.70 -5.05
CA ASP A 307 -8.61 23.47 -3.85
C ASP A 307 -8.65 21.97 -3.51
N LYS A 308 -7.67 21.53 -2.73
CA LYS A 308 -7.53 20.14 -2.32
C LYS A 308 -8.73 19.65 -1.49
N GLN A 309 -9.29 20.51 -0.62
CA GLN A 309 -10.47 20.15 0.16
C GLN A 309 -11.70 19.94 -0.74
N ALA A 310 -11.87 20.78 -1.77
CA ALA A 310 -12.95 20.60 -2.72
C ALA A 310 -12.79 19.30 -3.55
N LEU A 311 -11.56 18.84 -3.84
CA LEU A 311 -11.34 17.53 -4.45
C LEU A 311 -11.77 16.41 -3.50
N VAL A 312 -11.34 16.45 -2.25
CA VAL A 312 -11.77 15.46 -1.23
C VAL A 312 -13.29 15.42 -1.11
N ASP A 313 -13.93 16.57 -0.97
CA ASP A 313 -15.38 16.63 -0.75
C ASP A 313 -16.19 16.19 -1.98
N ARG A 314 -15.76 16.55 -3.19
CA ARG A 314 -16.57 16.41 -4.41
C ARG A 314 -16.17 15.22 -5.28
N VAL A 315 -14.90 14.83 -5.29
CA VAL A 315 -14.40 13.69 -6.06
C VAL A 315 -14.40 12.44 -5.19
N LEU A 316 -13.82 12.54 -3.98
CA LEU A 316 -13.76 11.42 -3.05
C LEU A 316 -14.99 11.27 -2.14
N GLY A 317 -16.00 12.17 -2.25
CA GLY A 317 -17.18 12.10 -1.39
C GLY A 317 -16.91 12.25 0.11
N GLY A 318 -15.78 12.87 0.48
CA GLY A 318 -15.30 13.06 1.84
C GLY A 318 -14.43 11.90 2.37
N TYR A 319 -14.06 10.92 1.54
CA TYR A 319 -13.21 9.78 1.90
C TYR A 319 -11.76 10.03 1.55
N GLY A 320 -11.08 10.73 2.42
CA GLY A 320 -9.68 11.10 2.30
C GLY A 320 -9.37 12.42 2.98
N THR A 321 -8.15 12.87 2.86
CA THR A 321 -7.67 14.12 3.45
C THR A 321 -6.78 14.89 2.47
N PRO A 322 -6.78 16.25 2.50
CA PRO A 322 -5.84 17.06 1.73
C PRO A 322 -4.39 16.66 2.04
N ALA A 323 -3.62 16.37 0.99
CA ALA A 323 -2.26 15.88 1.16
C ALA A 323 -1.22 17.00 1.27
N THR A 324 -0.11 16.70 1.95
CA THR A 324 1.02 17.63 2.14
C THR A 324 2.31 17.14 1.48
N GLY A 325 2.46 15.84 1.22
CA GLY A 325 3.70 15.29 0.65
C GLY A 325 3.50 13.89 0.09
N VAL A 326 4.55 13.36 -0.51
CA VAL A 326 4.56 12.07 -1.22
C VAL A 326 4.59 10.84 -0.28
N ILE A 327 4.60 11.05 1.02
CA ILE A 327 4.49 9.97 2.02
C ILE A 327 3.19 10.15 2.78
N PRO A 328 2.22 9.23 2.64
CA PRO A 328 0.90 9.33 3.26
C PRO A 328 0.91 9.48 4.77
N SER A 329 -0.15 10.11 5.30
CA SER A 329 -0.29 10.42 6.72
C SER A 329 -0.33 9.19 7.62
N LEU A 330 -0.69 8.03 7.10
CA LEU A 330 -0.65 6.77 7.84
C LEU A 330 0.78 6.38 8.31
N TYR A 331 1.83 6.85 7.62
CA TYR A 331 3.24 6.68 8.02
C TYR A 331 3.72 7.83 8.92
N GLN A 332 3.01 8.10 10.00
CA GLN A 332 3.11 9.29 10.88
C GLN A 332 4.54 9.75 11.21
N ASN A 333 5.46 8.81 11.44
CA ASN A 333 6.84 9.14 11.78
C ASN A 333 7.64 9.71 10.59
N LEU A 334 7.21 9.41 9.36
CA LEU A 334 7.89 9.75 8.10
C LEU A 334 7.21 10.90 7.35
N THR A 335 5.93 11.16 7.62
CA THR A 335 5.16 12.17 6.89
C THR A 335 5.65 13.59 7.20
N PHE A 336 5.81 14.38 6.14
CA PHE A 336 6.13 15.81 6.22
C PHE A 336 4.86 16.63 6.46
N GLN A 337 5.00 17.65 7.30
CA GLN A 337 4.00 18.70 7.47
C GLN A 337 4.67 20.06 7.23
N PRO A 338 4.10 20.93 6.37
CA PRO A 338 4.62 22.28 6.17
C PRO A 338 4.50 23.07 7.46
N ALA A 339 5.46 23.96 7.72
CA ALA A 339 5.40 24.88 8.85
C ALA A 339 4.28 25.91 8.65
N ASP A 340 3.89 26.61 9.75
CA ASP A 340 2.93 27.71 9.69
C ASP A 340 3.39 28.76 8.66
N GLY A 341 2.51 29.05 7.69
CA GLY A 341 2.77 30.00 6.61
C GLY A 341 3.53 29.43 5.40
N GLU A 342 3.94 28.15 5.41
CA GLU A 342 4.51 27.47 4.24
C GLU A 342 3.44 26.67 3.45
N ALA A 343 2.24 26.48 4.01
CA ALA A 343 1.22 25.65 3.40
C ALA A 343 0.66 26.28 2.10
N TYR A 344 0.55 25.46 1.05
CA TYR A 344 -0.19 25.81 -0.17
C TYR A 344 -1.69 25.70 0.09
N ASN A 345 -2.22 26.73 0.79
CA ASN A 345 -3.66 26.89 0.94
C ASN A 345 -4.27 27.35 -0.39
N PHE A 346 -5.52 26.99 -0.64
CA PHE A 346 -6.27 27.51 -1.78
C PHE A 346 -6.40 29.03 -1.68
N ASP A 347 -5.65 29.75 -2.51
CA ASP A 347 -5.57 31.21 -2.55
C ASP A 347 -5.25 31.69 -3.98
N LEU A 348 -6.30 32.03 -4.72
CA LEU A 348 -6.17 32.56 -6.09
C LEU A 348 -5.48 33.93 -6.13
N ALA A 349 -5.55 34.72 -5.04
CA ALA A 349 -4.86 36.02 -4.98
C ALA A 349 -3.35 35.80 -4.87
N GLU A 350 -2.92 34.88 -4.02
CA GLU A 350 -1.50 34.50 -3.91
C GLU A 350 -0.97 33.86 -5.18
N ALA A 351 -1.74 32.95 -5.80
CA ALA A 351 -1.38 32.35 -7.09
C ALA A 351 -1.15 33.41 -8.18
N ASN A 352 -2.08 34.38 -8.31
CA ASN A 352 -1.93 35.48 -9.26
C ASN A 352 -0.73 36.37 -8.91
N ARG A 353 -0.50 36.69 -7.63
CA ARG A 353 0.65 37.48 -7.18
C ARG A 353 1.99 36.84 -7.59
N LEU A 354 2.12 35.51 -7.38
CA LEU A 354 3.33 34.77 -7.75
C LEU A 354 3.60 34.80 -9.27
N LEU A 355 2.54 34.65 -10.09
CA LEU A 355 2.66 34.73 -11.55
C LEU A 355 3.02 36.16 -12.00
N ASP A 356 2.41 37.19 -11.41
CA ASP A 356 2.70 38.61 -11.72
C ASP A 356 4.15 38.97 -11.38
N GLU A 357 4.64 38.57 -10.21
CA GLU A 357 6.04 38.80 -9.77
C GLU A 357 7.03 38.03 -10.61
N ALA A 358 6.66 36.85 -11.11
CA ALA A 358 7.45 36.07 -12.03
C ALA A 358 7.45 36.62 -13.46
N GLY A 359 6.58 37.61 -13.75
CA GLY A 359 6.52 38.30 -15.03
C GLY A 359 5.55 37.69 -16.06
N TYR A 360 4.79 36.67 -15.66
CA TYR A 360 3.74 36.07 -16.51
C TYR A 360 2.49 36.95 -16.48
N LYS A 361 2.14 37.55 -17.62
CA LYS A 361 1.04 38.53 -17.72
C LYS A 361 0.21 38.27 -18.97
N ASP A 362 -1.08 38.53 -18.88
CA ASP A 362 -1.97 38.63 -20.06
C ASP A 362 -1.65 39.95 -20.76
N SER A 363 -0.96 39.88 -21.89
CA SER A 363 -0.45 41.07 -22.62
C SER A 363 -1.32 41.42 -23.83
N ASP A 364 -2.17 40.51 -24.31
CA ASP A 364 -3.05 40.72 -25.45
C ASP A 364 -4.55 40.81 -25.08
N GLY A 365 -4.91 40.50 -23.84
CA GLY A 365 -6.25 40.66 -23.28
C GLY A 365 -7.17 39.47 -23.51
N ASP A 366 -6.63 38.31 -23.88
CA ASP A 366 -7.41 37.09 -24.13
C ASP A 366 -7.72 36.28 -22.85
N LYS A 367 -7.23 36.74 -21.70
CA LYS A 367 -7.31 36.15 -20.34
C LYS A 367 -6.38 34.96 -20.12
N VAL A 368 -5.46 34.70 -21.00
CA VAL A 368 -4.38 33.75 -20.82
C VAL A 368 -3.08 34.52 -20.64
N ARG A 369 -2.28 34.10 -19.68
CA ARG A 369 -0.96 34.73 -19.43
C ARG A 369 0.07 34.21 -20.42
N GLU A 370 1.03 35.00 -20.79
CA GLU A 370 2.18 34.62 -21.63
C GLU A 370 3.44 34.46 -20.80
N MET A 371 4.43 33.79 -21.43
CA MET A 371 5.82 33.82 -20.99
C MET A 371 6.30 35.26 -20.80
N PRO A 372 7.24 35.52 -19.86
CA PRO A 372 7.73 36.90 -19.62
C PRO A 372 8.30 37.62 -20.84
N ASP A 373 8.72 36.89 -21.86
CA ASP A 373 9.20 37.42 -23.16
C ASP A 373 8.08 37.57 -24.20
N GLY A 374 6.83 37.23 -23.84
CA GLY A 374 5.68 37.26 -24.76
C GLY A 374 5.68 36.16 -25.84
N SER A 375 6.60 35.20 -25.78
CA SER A 375 6.80 34.26 -26.88
C SER A 375 5.73 33.17 -26.99
N ARG A 376 5.03 32.86 -25.89
CA ARG A 376 4.11 31.70 -25.84
C ARG A 376 3.08 31.88 -24.72
N PRO A 377 1.78 31.62 -24.96
CA PRO A 377 0.74 31.64 -23.92
C PRO A 377 0.90 30.43 -22.98
N LEU A 378 0.45 30.59 -21.74
CA LEU A 378 0.38 29.50 -20.75
C LEU A 378 -0.83 28.59 -21.08
N ASN A 379 -0.66 27.78 -22.12
CA ASN A 379 -1.63 26.78 -22.53
C ASN A 379 -0.99 25.39 -22.38
N PHE A 380 -1.47 24.59 -21.42
CA PHE A 380 -0.88 23.32 -21.02
C PHE A 380 -1.78 22.15 -21.39
N ARG A 381 -1.17 21.05 -21.85
CA ARG A 381 -1.83 19.74 -21.94
C ARG A 381 -1.99 19.20 -20.52
N LEU A 382 -3.22 18.82 -20.15
CA LEU A 382 -3.56 18.22 -18.86
C LEU A 382 -4.13 16.83 -19.12
N PHE A 383 -3.34 15.81 -18.81
CA PHE A 383 -3.73 14.42 -19.04
C PHE A 383 -4.47 13.82 -17.85
N ALA A 384 -5.45 12.96 -18.15
CA ALA A 384 -6.19 12.14 -17.20
C ALA A 384 -6.23 10.69 -17.68
N ARG A 385 -6.34 9.75 -16.75
CA ARG A 385 -6.45 8.32 -17.00
C ARG A 385 -7.88 7.95 -17.40
N GLN A 386 -8.05 7.19 -18.49
CA GLN A 386 -9.35 6.74 -18.98
C GLN A 386 -10.02 5.77 -17.99
N GLU A 387 -9.25 4.96 -17.31
CA GLU A 387 -9.68 3.93 -16.39
C GLU A 387 -10.09 4.49 -15.01
N SER A 388 -9.71 5.74 -14.69
CA SER A 388 -9.96 6.37 -13.39
C SER A 388 -11.00 7.48 -13.46
N ASN A 389 -12.17 7.25 -12.88
CA ASN A 389 -13.20 8.29 -12.71
C ASN A 389 -12.70 9.44 -11.82
N THR A 390 -11.90 9.14 -10.79
CA THR A 390 -11.27 10.13 -9.90
C THR A 390 -10.36 11.06 -10.69
N SER A 391 -9.50 10.50 -11.54
CA SER A 391 -8.61 11.25 -12.43
C SER A 391 -9.39 12.21 -13.33
N GLN A 392 -10.41 11.69 -14.04
CA GLN A 392 -11.21 12.48 -14.97
C GLN A 392 -11.98 13.62 -14.28
N GLN A 393 -12.54 13.38 -13.10
CA GLN A 393 -13.23 14.40 -12.34
C GLN A 393 -12.26 15.45 -11.78
N SER A 394 -11.12 15.03 -11.23
CA SER A 394 -10.09 15.91 -10.67
C SER A 394 -9.60 16.93 -11.72
N VAL A 395 -9.27 16.48 -12.92
CA VAL A 395 -8.78 17.40 -13.98
C VAL A 395 -9.83 18.41 -14.44
N GLN A 396 -11.14 18.08 -14.36
CA GLN A 396 -12.20 19.04 -14.68
C GLN A 396 -12.26 20.19 -13.67
N PHE A 397 -12.10 19.89 -12.37
CA PHE A 397 -11.99 20.94 -11.34
C PHE A 397 -10.71 21.75 -11.53
N MET A 398 -9.56 21.08 -11.72
CA MET A 398 -8.27 21.73 -11.94
C MET A 398 -8.30 22.68 -13.14
N GLN A 399 -8.90 22.29 -14.27
CA GLN A 399 -9.07 23.13 -15.44
C GLN A 399 -9.80 24.46 -15.09
N GLY A 400 -10.84 24.39 -14.25
CA GLY A 400 -11.57 25.56 -13.82
C GLY A 400 -10.69 26.52 -13.01
N TRP A 401 -10.00 26.02 -12.01
CA TRP A 401 -9.15 26.84 -11.14
C TRP A 401 -7.93 27.42 -11.87
N LEU A 402 -7.32 26.64 -12.77
CA LEU A 402 -6.19 27.12 -13.56
C LEU A 402 -6.59 28.28 -14.49
N ARG A 403 -7.77 28.20 -15.10
CA ARG A 403 -8.33 29.31 -15.91
C ARG A 403 -8.51 30.58 -15.07
N ASP A 404 -8.91 30.48 -13.79
CA ASP A 404 -9.13 31.62 -12.91
C ASP A 404 -7.83 32.36 -12.53
N ILE A 405 -6.66 31.75 -12.79
CA ILE A 405 -5.33 32.37 -12.66
C ILE A 405 -4.66 32.66 -14.02
N GLY A 406 -5.42 32.60 -15.12
CA GLY A 406 -4.91 32.91 -16.45
C GLY A 406 -4.07 31.80 -17.10
N ILE A 407 -4.28 30.54 -16.71
CA ILE A 407 -3.65 29.37 -17.33
C ILE A 407 -4.73 28.58 -18.11
N ALA A 408 -4.57 28.49 -19.41
CA ALA A 408 -5.42 27.65 -20.26
C ALA A 408 -4.95 26.18 -20.21
N THR A 409 -5.89 25.24 -20.31
CA THR A 409 -5.56 23.81 -20.36
C THR A 409 -6.35 23.07 -21.41
N GLU A 410 -5.66 22.18 -22.13
CA GLU A 410 -6.27 21.19 -23.01
C GLU A 410 -6.33 19.85 -22.28
N VAL A 411 -7.51 19.46 -21.80
CA VAL A 411 -7.71 18.16 -21.12
C VAL A 411 -7.68 17.03 -22.14
N LYS A 412 -6.86 16.01 -21.85
CA LYS A 412 -6.70 14.80 -22.69
C LYS A 412 -6.92 13.57 -21.83
N VAL A 413 -8.00 12.85 -22.07
CA VAL A 413 -8.25 11.55 -21.43
C VAL A 413 -7.66 10.47 -22.32
N VAL A 414 -6.73 9.70 -21.79
CA VAL A 414 -6.01 8.65 -22.53
C VAL A 414 -5.93 7.38 -21.69
N GLU A 415 -5.76 6.26 -22.35
CA GLU A 415 -5.54 4.96 -21.72
C GLU A 415 -4.22 4.98 -20.94
N GLU A 416 -4.19 4.32 -19.77
CA GLU A 416 -3.13 4.41 -18.76
C GLU A 416 -1.75 4.00 -19.31
N ASN A 417 -1.67 2.89 -20.05
CA ASN A 417 -0.41 2.47 -20.68
C ASN A 417 0.09 3.50 -21.69
N ARG A 418 -0.83 4.12 -22.44
CA ARG A 418 -0.46 5.19 -23.38
C ARG A 418 0.04 6.43 -22.65
N LEU A 419 -0.55 6.77 -21.50
CA LEU A 419 -0.08 7.89 -20.68
C LEU A 419 1.33 7.61 -20.15
N THR A 420 1.60 6.39 -19.69
CA THR A 420 2.95 5.97 -19.22
C THR A 420 4.00 6.13 -20.34
N GLU A 421 3.67 5.78 -21.59
CA GLU A 421 4.58 6.01 -22.73
C GLU A 421 4.83 7.51 -22.97
N ILE A 422 3.77 8.34 -22.98
CA ILE A 422 3.84 9.80 -23.15
C ILE A 422 4.74 10.42 -22.04
N ILE A 423 4.54 9.99 -20.80
CA ILE A 423 5.35 10.43 -19.64
C ILE A 423 6.82 10.05 -19.88
N GLY A 424 7.11 8.78 -20.15
CA GLY A 424 8.48 8.30 -20.36
C GLY A 424 9.24 9.01 -21.47
N GLN A 425 8.55 9.51 -22.51
CA GLN A 425 9.13 10.31 -23.60
C GLN A 425 9.19 11.81 -23.31
N GLY A 426 8.62 12.28 -22.18
CA GLY A 426 8.55 13.71 -21.84
C GLY A 426 7.59 14.52 -22.69
N GLU A 427 6.64 13.90 -23.36
CA GLU A 427 5.69 14.52 -24.32
C GLU A 427 4.42 15.05 -23.63
N PHE A 428 4.55 15.62 -22.45
CA PHE A 428 3.45 16.16 -21.64
C PHE A 428 3.81 17.49 -20.99
N ASP A 429 2.80 18.19 -20.48
CA ASP A 429 2.98 19.37 -19.64
C ASP A 429 2.58 19.04 -18.19
N MET A 430 1.36 18.54 -17.99
CA MET A 430 0.82 18.13 -16.69
C MET A 430 0.00 16.86 -16.85
N PHE A 431 -0.04 16.04 -15.82
CA PHE A 431 -0.97 14.91 -15.73
C PHE A 431 -1.43 14.68 -14.29
N GLU A 432 -2.58 14.08 -14.14
CA GLU A 432 -3.08 13.57 -12.88
C GLU A 432 -2.77 12.07 -12.80
N TRP A 433 -2.20 11.65 -11.66
CA TRP A 433 -1.82 10.27 -11.37
C TRP A 433 -1.96 9.99 -9.88
N GLY A 434 -1.63 8.75 -9.47
CA GLY A 434 -1.60 8.35 -8.08
C GLY A 434 -0.56 7.26 -7.81
N TRP A 435 -0.10 7.20 -6.57
CA TRP A 435 0.89 6.23 -6.11
C TRP A 435 0.39 5.50 -4.87
N VAL A 436 0.73 4.22 -4.76
CA VAL A 436 0.64 3.45 -3.52
C VAL A 436 2.04 3.32 -2.94
N VAL A 437 2.23 3.84 -1.74
CA VAL A 437 3.53 3.89 -1.07
C VAL A 437 3.72 2.63 -0.22
N GLU A 438 4.82 1.94 -0.43
CA GLU A 438 5.22 0.79 0.37
C GLU A 438 5.46 1.19 1.84
N PRO A 439 5.43 0.23 2.79
CA PRO A 439 5.76 0.52 4.20
C PRO A 439 7.15 1.10 4.43
N ASP A 440 8.09 0.95 3.47
CA ASP A 440 9.34 1.72 3.43
C ASP A 440 9.27 2.77 2.31
N PRO A 441 9.56 4.05 2.59
CA PRO A 441 9.44 5.12 1.63
C PRO A 441 10.56 5.16 0.57
N ASP A 442 11.56 4.29 0.64
CA ASP A 442 12.76 4.35 -0.21
C ASP A 442 12.42 4.34 -1.70
N TYR A 443 11.52 3.42 -2.10
CA TYR A 443 11.07 3.33 -3.49
C TYR A 443 10.42 4.64 -3.97
N GLN A 444 9.46 5.18 -3.22
CA GLN A 444 8.79 6.43 -3.57
C GLN A 444 9.74 7.62 -3.65
N LEU A 445 10.71 7.69 -2.73
CA LEU A 445 11.70 8.76 -2.73
C LEU A 445 12.70 8.63 -3.89
N SER A 446 12.98 7.41 -4.35
CA SER A 446 13.89 7.16 -5.47
C SER A 446 13.40 7.76 -6.78
N THR A 447 12.07 7.87 -6.98
CA THR A 447 11.46 8.38 -8.22
C THR A 447 11.84 9.83 -8.53
N PHE A 448 12.29 10.59 -7.54
CA PHE A 448 12.71 11.99 -7.67
C PHE A 448 14.23 12.19 -7.78
N THR A 449 15.01 11.12 -7.84
CA THR A 449 16.47 11.25 -8.04
C THR A 449 16.80 11.57 -9.50
N CYS A 450 17.91 12.26 -9.73
CA CYS A 450 18.39 12.55 -11.09
C CYS A 450 18.63 11.27 -11.90
N GLY A 451 19.09 10.20 -11.26
CA GLY A 451 19.37 8.91 -11.89
C GLY A 451 18.11 8.11 -12.27
N SER A 452 16.95 8.49 -11.73
CA SER A 452 15.68 7.81 -12.04
C SER A 452 14.98 8.33 -13.29
N ARG A 453 15.55 9.32 -13.99
CA ARG A 453 15.04 9.82 -15.27
C ARG A 453 15.19 8.79 -16.37
N SER A 454 14.42 8.93 -17.46
CA SER A 454 14.53 8.10 -18.65
C SER A 454 15.96 8.04 -19.18
N TYR A 455 16.32 6.96 -19.86
CA TYR A 455 17.68 6.74 -20.38
C TYR A 455 17.64 6.22 -21.82
N LYS A 456 18.79 6.27 -22.51
CA LYS A 456 18.94 5.71 -23.87
C LYS A 456 19.52 4.29 -23.83
N SER A 457 18.91 3.38 -24.58
CA SER A 457 19.44 2.05 -24.84
C SER A 457 19.17 1.64 -26.29
N GLY A 458 20.18 1.21 -27.02
CA GLY A 458 20.04 0.81 -28.44
C GLY A 458 19.58 1.91 -29.38
N GLY A 459 19.56 3.18 -28.95
CA GLY A 459 19.05 4.33 -29.71
C GLY A 459 17.64 4.79 -29.30
N ASP A 460 16.92 3.98 -28.57
CA ASP A 460 15.56 4.27 -28.08
C ASP A 460 15.61 4.93 -26.68
N VAL A 461 14.64 5.81 -26.40
CA VAL A 461 14.40 6.35 -25.07
C VAL A 461 13.56 5.35 -24.30
N LEU A 462 14.08 4.89 -23.19
CA LEU A 462 13.41 3.98 -22.26
C LEU A 462 13.00 4.75 -21.01
N ALA A 463 11.76 4.60 -20.61
CA ALA A 463 11.25 5.14 -19.36
C ALA A 463 11.98 4.52 -18.16
N ASN A 464 12.11 5.30 -17.09
CA ASN A 464 12.57 4.86 -15.78
C ASN A 464 11.55 5.38 -14.74
N LEU A 465 11.88 5.38 -13.47
CA LEU A 465 10.94 5.66 -12.37
C LEU A 465 10.48 7.13 -12.30
N SER A 466 11.27 8.10 -12.80
CA SER A 466 10.91 9.52 -12.72
C SER A 466 9.89 9.89 -13.78
N ASP A 467 8.73 10.31 -13.35
CA ASP A 467 7.63 10.77 -14.19
C ASP A 467 7.55 12.30 -14.33
N SER A 468 8.10 13.06 -13.37
CA SER A 468 8.19 14.53 -13.40
C SER A 468 9.51 15.06 -13.97
N PHE A 469 10.47 14.21 -14.22
CA PHE A 469 11.85 14.56 -14.59
C PHE A 469 12.56 15.49 -13.59
N TYR A 470 12.09 15.53 -12.35
CA TYR A 470 12.73 16.28 -11.29
C TYR A 470 14.17 15.81 -11.11
N CYS A 471 15.08 16.77 -10.91
CA CYS A 471 16.49 16.49 -10.64
C CYS A 471 17.07 17.63 -9.83
N ASN A 472 17.50 17.32 -8.62
CA ASN A 472 18.17 18.24 -7.72
C ASN A 472 19.32 17.52 -7.02
N PRO A 473 20.60 17.88 -7.27
CA PRO A 473 21.74 17.19 -6.65
C PRO A 473 21.76 17.23 -5.11
N GLU A 474 21.14 18.22 -4.48
CA GLU A 474 21.02 18.25 -3.01
C GLU A 474 19.97 17.22 -2.52
N TYR A 475 18.91 16.98 -3.30
CA TYR A 475 17.98 15.90 -3.05
C TYR A 475 18.67 14.54 -3.17
N ASP A 476 19.47 14.32 -4.22
CA ASP A 476 20.21 13.08 -4.41
C ASP A 476 21.16 12.80 -3.24
N LYS A 477 21.82 13.83 -2.69
CA LYS A 477 22.65 13.68 -1.49
C LYS A 477 21.87 13.22 -0.26
N LEU A 478 20.67 13.78 -0.04
CA LEU A 478 19.81 13.36 1.06
C LEU A 478 19.27 11.94 0.82
N TYR A 479 18.97 11.60 -0.43
CA TYR A 479 18.55 10.25 -0.80
C TYR A 479 19.64 9.23 -0.47
N GLU A 480 20.89 9.47 -0.87
CA GLU A 480 22.02 8.60 -0.52
C GLU A 480 22.28 8.53 0.99
N GLN A 481 22.04 9.60 1.75
CA GLN A 481 22.16 9.58 3.20
C GLN A 481 21.06 8.73 3.87
N GLN A 482 19.79 8.88 3.43
CA GLN A 482 18.70 8.11 4.03
C GLN A 482 18.86 6.60 3.77
N LYS A 483 19.39 6.21 2.60
CA LYS A 483 19.64 4.80 2.22
C LYS A 483 20.59 4.07 3.18
N VAL A 484 21.51 4.79 3.79
CA VAL A 484 22.55 4.22 4.66
C VAL A 484 22.33 4.55 6.15
N THR A 485 21.25 5.24 6.50
CA THR A 485 20.98 5.65 7.89
C THR A 485 20.11 4.59 8.59
N ILE A 486 20.72 3.77 9.42
CA ILE A 486 20.04 2.70 10.18
C ILE A 486 19.17 3.25 11.33
N ASP A 487 19.61 4.33 12.00
CA ASP A 487 18.85 4.97 13.08
C ASP A 487 17.50 5.48 12.55
N PRO A 488 16.35 4.95 13.00
CA PRO A 488 15.05 5.31 12.44
C PRO A 488 14.67 6.78 12.62
N ALA A 489 15.08 7.41 13.73
CA ALA A 489 14.74 8.81 14.00
C ALA A 489 15.54 9.76 13.08
N LYS A 490 16.83 9.51 12.93
CA LYS A 490 17.68 10.29 12.01
C LYS A 490 17.24 10.10 10.56
N ARG A 491 16.89 8.87 10.19
CA ARG A 491 16.38 8.58 8.84
C ARG A 491 15.07 9.33 8.58
N ALA A 492 14.15 9.34 9.56
CA ALA A 492 12.89 10.07 9.47
C ALA A 492 13.12 11.58 9.27
N ASP A 493 14.09 12.17 9.95
CA ASP A 493 14.44 13.59 9.77
C ASP A 493 14.97 13.88 8.35
N ILE A 494 15.81 12.99 7.78
CA ILE A 494 16.29 13.12 6.39
C ILE A 494 15.12 12.99 5.42
N VAL A 495 14.25 11.98 5.59
CA VAL A 495 13.07 11.76 4.75
C VAL A 495 12.13 12.98 4.77
N LYS A 496 11.93 13.62 5.92
CA LYS A 496 11.14 14.86 6.02
C LYS A 496 11.80 16.05 5.32
N GLN A 497 13.13 16.15 5.38
CA GLN A 497 13.87 17.18 4.63
C GLN A 497 13.73 16.96 3.12
N MET A 498 13.80 15.73 2.64
CA MET A 498 13.59 15.40 1.23
C MET A 498 12.18 15.79 0.78
N GLN A 499 11.14 15.42 1.54
CA GLN A 499 9.75 15.81 1.24
C GLN A 499 9.56 17.34 1.25
N ARG A 500 10.21 18.05 2.18
CA ARG A 500 10.19 19.52 2.18
C ARG A 500 10.81 20.13 0.92
N MET A 501 11.88 19.53 0.39
CA MET A 501 12.46 19.98 -0.89
C MET A 501 11.49 19.77 -2.04
N LEU A 502 10.86 18.59 -2.13
CA LEU A 502 9.82 18.32 -3.14
C LEU A 502 8.65 19.28 -2.99
N TYR A 503 8.20 19.54 -1.78
CA TYR A 503 7.13 20.49 -1.52
C TYR A 503 7.45 21.90 -2.03
N VAL A 504 8.65 22.43 -1.72
CA VAL A 504 9.09 23.76 -2.14
C VAL A 504 9.37 23.83 -3.65
N ASP A 505 9.96 22.81 -4.24
CA ASP A 505 10.28 22.79 -5.68
C ASP A 505 9.06 22.40 -6.53
N ALA A 506 8.03 21.82 -5.91
CA ALA A 506 6.74 21.45 -6.46
C ALA A 506 6.83 20.69 -7.80
N PRO A 507 7.58 19.57 -7.93
CA PRO A 507 7.45 18.71 -9.09
C PRO A 507 6.06 18.06 -9.16
N TYR A 508 5.41 17.90 -8.00
CA TYR A 508 4.02 17.50 -7.81
C TYR A 508 3.27 18.52 -6.96
N VAL A 509 1.99 18.66 -7.21
CA VAL A 509 1.01 19.08 -6.21
C VAL A 509 0.30 17.81 -5.76
N VAL A 510 0.74 17.24 -4.64
CA VAL A 510 0.02 16.10 -4.03
C VAL A 510 -1.32 16.62 -3.54
N THR A 511 -2.39 16.05 -4.08
CA THR A 511 -3.75 16.60 -3.92
C THR A 511 -4.44 16.06 -2.68
N PHE A 512 -4.49 14.75 -2.55
CA PHE A 512 -5.14 14.09 -1.40
C PHE A 512 -4.51 12.74 -1.10
N TYR A 513 -4.66 12.31 0.15
CA TYR A 513 -4.57 10.92 0.58
C TYR A 513 -5.99 10.37 0.59
N TYR A 514 -6.23 9.26 -0.08
CA TYR A 514 -7.56 8.67 -0.17
C TYR A 514 -7.73 7.51 0.82
N ASP A 515 -8.98 7.30 1.24
CA ASP A 515 -9.37 6.12 2.00
C ASP A 515 -9.71 4.99 1.02
N GLU A 516 -9.33 3.78 1.35
CA GLU A 516 -9.83 2.60 0.67
C GLU A 516 -11.23 2.24 1.19
N LEU A 517 -12.16 2.08 0.26
CA LEU A 517 -13.55 1.83 0.57
C LEU A 517 -13.88 0.35 0.42
N GLN A 518 -13.98 -0.33 1.55
CA GLN A 518 -14.21 -1.76 1.66
C GLN A 518 -15.59 -2.07 2.25
N ALA A 519 -16.18 -3.22 1.90
CA ALA A 519 -17.42 -3.68 2.53
C ALA A 519 -17.47 -5.21 2.64
N TYR A 520 -18.05 -5.72 3.73
CA TYR A 520 -18.14 -7.15 3.95
C TYR A 520 -19.48 -7.58 4.57
N ARG A 521 -19.82 -8.85 4.41
CA ARG A 521 -20.99 -9.51 4.99
C ARG A 521 -20.76 -9.78 6.47
N SER A 522 -21.16 -8.83 7.33
CA SER A 522 -21.04 -8.95 8.79
C SER A 522 -22.04 -9.93 9.40
N ASP A 523 -23.09 -10.31 8.68
CA ASP A 523 -24.00 -11.39 9.06
C ASP A 523 -23.39 -12.79 8.86
N ARG A 524 -22.33 -12.92 8.06
CA ARG A 524 -21.64 -14.19 7.77
C ARG A 524 -20.26 -14.29 8.40
N PHE A 525 -19.54 -13.18 8.48
CA PHE A 525 -18.14 -13.12 8.94
C PHE A 525 -17.90 -12.01 9.94
N ALA A 526 -17.05 -12.30 10.92
CA ALA A 526 -16.53 -11.37 11.92
C ALA A 526 -15.05 -11.67 12.20
N GLY A 527 -14.39 -10.82 12.99
CA GLY A 527 -12.96 -10.99 13.34
C GLY A 527 -12.01 -10.32 12.38
N PHE A 528 -12.50 -9.37 11.59
CA PHE A 528 -11.66 -8.50 10.76
C PHE A 528 -10.76 -7.62 11.65
N SER A 529 -9.57 -7.35 11.17
CA SER A 529 -8.53 -6.56 11.86
C SER A 529 -8.01 -5.50 10.92
N ALA A 530 -8.09 -4.24 11.31
CA ALA A 530 -7.51 -3.14 10.53
C ALA A 530 -5.97 -3.23 10.48
N GLN A 531 -5.38 -2.70 9.40
CA GLN A 531 -3.94 -2.50 9.29
C GLN A 531 -3.68 -1.17 8.51
N PRO A 532 -3.12 -0.13 9.19
CA PRO A 532 -2.77 -0.09 10.63
C PRO A 532 -4.01 -0.14 11.54
N ASP A 533 -3.84 -0.58 12.78
CA ASP A 533 -4.91 -0.62 13.78
C ASP A 533 -4.65 0.44 14.87
N PRO A 534 -5.56 1.42 15.07
CA PRO A 534 -6.84 1.59 14.38
C PRO A 534 -6.74 2.36 13.06
N GLY A 535 -7.80 2.30 12.26
CA GLY A 535 -8.09 3.23 11.17
C GLY A 535 -7.73 2.75 9.78
N GLY A 536 -6.87 1.75 9.62
CA GLY A 536 -6.50 1.24 8.31
C GLY A 536 -7.54 0.30 7.67
N VAL A 537 -7.19 -0.24 6.54
CA VAL A 537 -8.00 -1.21 5.78
C VAL A 537 -8.09 -2.56 6.49
N VAL A 538 -9.18 -3.30 6.27
CA VAL A 538 -9.37 -4.61 6.91
C VAL A 538 -8.83 -5.78 6.10
N LEU A 539 -8.65 -5.63 4.78
CA LEU A 539 -7.80 -6.50 3.96
C LEU A 539 -6.69 -5.65 3.36
N PHE A 540 -5.46 -6.09 3.49
CA PHE A 540 -4.28 -5.35 3.06
C PHE A 540 -3.31 -6.26 2.31
N GLN A 541 -2.79 -5.80 1.18
CA GLN A 541 -1.97 -6.59 0.26
C GLN A 541 -0.68 -7.18 0.85
N TYR A 542 -0.18 -6.63 1.94
CA TYR A 542 1.00 -7.15 2.66
C TYR A 542 0.66 -7.74 4.02
N GLY A 543 -0.63 -7.99 4.32
CA GLY A 543 -1.10 -8.42 5.62
C GLY A 543 -2.03 -9.63 5.58
N THR A 544 -1.82 -10.58 6.49
CA THR A 544 -2.63 -11.80 6.58
C THR A 544 -3.53 -11.82 7.82
N TYR A 545 -3.59 -10.71 8.58
CA TYR A 545 -4.24 -10.68 9.90
C TYR A 545 -5.72 -11.02 9.84
N SER A 546 -6.49 -10.35 8.98
CA SER A 546 -7.91 -10.65 8.81
C SER A 546 -8.13 -12.05 8.28
N TYR A 547 -7.46 -12.46 7.22
CA TYR A 547 -7.63 -13.79 6.60
C TYR A 547 -7.43 -14.96 7.57
N ARG A 548 -6.56 -14.80 8.57
CA ARG A 548 -6.31 -15.80 9.61
C ARG A 548 -7.35 -15.77 10.73
N ASN A 549 -7.97 -14.61 10.99
CA ASN A 549 -8.82 -14.38 12.15
C ASN A 549 -10.30 -14.37 11.86
N ILE A 550 -10.73 -14.11 10.61
CA ILE A 550 -12.16 -14.12 10.25
C ILE A 550 -12.75 -15.51 10.49
N ALA A 551 -13.98 -15.50 11.04
CA ALA A 551 -14.77 -16.68 11.34
C ALA A 551 -16.25 -16.32 11.29
N THR A 552 -17.14 -17.27 11.52
CA THR A 552 -18.56 -16.94 11.72
C THR A 552 -18.74 -16.06 12.97
N PRO A 553 -19.76 -15.17 13.00
CA PRO A 553 -20.03 -14.31 14.17
C PRO A 553 -20.20 -15.10 15.47
N GLN A 554 -20.82 -16.28 15.41
CA GLN A 554 -21.00 -17.16 16.58
C GLN A 554 -19.66 -17.71 17.11
N ALA A 555 -18.76 -18.12 16.23
CA ALA A 555 -17.44 -18.63 16.62
C ALA A 555 -16.56 -17.50 17.21
N THR A 556 -16.68 -16.28 16.68
CA THR A 556 -15.97 -15.12 17.22
C THR A 556 -16.49 -14.72 18.61
N ALA A 557 -17.80 -14.74 18.83
CA ALA A 557 -18.41 -14.46 20.12
C ALA A 557 -18.02 -15.52 21.19
N ALA A 558 -18.00 -16.80 20.83
CA ALA A 558 -17.59 -17.88 21.73
C ALA A 558 -16.12 -17.73 22.17
N ALA A 559 -15.22 -17.33 21.26
CA ALA A 559 -13.80 -17.10 21.58
C ALA A 559 -13.58 -15.91 22.51
N SER A 560 -14.44 -14.87 22.45
CA SER A 560 -14.39 -13.73 23.38
C SER A 560 -14.85 -14.08 24.79
N ASP A 561 -15.81 -15.00 24.94
CA ASP A 561 -16.30 -15.48 26.23
C ASP A 561 -15.32 -16.43 26.93
N GLU A 562 -14.56 -17.23 26.17
CA GLU A 562 -13.51 -18.09 26.74
C GLU A 562 -12.25 -17.32 27.17
N GLY A 563 -11.97 -16.15 26.58
CA GLY A 563 -10.86 -15.24 26.93
C GLY A 563 -11.06 -14.46 28.25
N GLY A 564 -12.28 -14.49 28.84
CA GLY A 564 -12.64 -13.75 30.05
C GLY A 564 -12.30 -14.39 31.38
N GLY A 565 -11.73 -15.59 31.41
CA GLY A 565 -11.45 -16.36 32.61
C GLY A 565 -9.97 -16.71 32.77
N VAL A 566 -9.10 -15.76 33.10
CA VAL A 566 -7.79 -16.09 33.67
C VAL A 566 -8.07 -16.56 35.14
N PRO A 567 -7.80 -17.81 35.53
CA PRO A 567 -7.92 -18.20 36.92
C PRO A 567 -6.88 -17.40 37.68
N LEU A 568 -7.33 -16.53 38.57
CA LEU A 568 -6.50 -15.89 39.56
C LEU A 568 -5.91 -16.99 40.46
N VAL A 569 -4.73 -17.50 40.12
CA VAL A 569 -3.89 -18.22 41.06
C VAL A 569 -3.42 -17.19 42.06
N PRO A 570 -3.74 -17.33 43.37
CA PRO A 570 -3.24 -16.39 44.35
C PRO A 570 -1.73 -16.61 44.51
N ILE A 571 -0.94 -15.78 43.81
CA ILE A 571 0.47 -15.64 44.13
C ILE A 571 0.54 -14.85 45.43
N ALA A 572 0.87 -15.54 46.51
CA ALA A 572 1.21 -14.90 47.76
C ALA A 572 2.50 -14.07 47.58
N VAL A 573 2.31 -12.81 47.19
CA VAL A 573 3.41 -11.83 47.16
C VAL A 573 3.60 -11.32 48.57
N GLY A 574 4.63 -11.79 49.23
CA GLY A 574 5.19 -11.15 50.42
C GLY A 574 5.72 -9.77 50.00
N VAL A 575 4.91 -8.74 50.13
CA VAL A 575 5.34 -7.36 49.92
C VAL A 575 6.10 -6.90 51.16
N ALA A 576 7.40 -6.74 51.04
CA ALA A 576 8.19 -5.96 51.98
C ALA A 576 7.79 -4.48 51.85
N VAL A 577 7.01 -3.99 52.80
CA VAL A 577 6.64 -2.56 52.92
C VAL A 577 7.85 -1.82 53.47
N VAL A 578 8.78 -1.38 52.61
CA VAL A 578 9.85 -0.43 52.95
C VAL A 578 10.14 0.50 51.77
N GLY A 579 9.18 1.22 51.24
CA GLY A 579 9.43 2.14 50.12
C GLY A 579 8.48 3.35 50.00
N ALA A 580 7.34 3.30 50.68
CA ALA A 580 6.30 4.32 50.48
C ALA A 580 6.37 5.51 51.44
N ALA A 581 7.19 5.47 52.51
CA ALA A 581 7.32 6.58 53.48
C ALA A 581 8.32 7.67 53.04
N GLY A 582 9.23 7.39 52.08
CA GLY A 582 10.24 8.34 51.60
C GLY A 582 9.75 9.35 50.55
N VAL A 583 8.75 8.99 49.74
CA VAL A 583 8.28 9.82 48.65
C VAL A 583 7.23 10.84 49.10
N LEU A 584 6.44 10.54 50.12
CA LEU A 584 5.43 11.47 50.67
C LEU A 584 6.03 12.61 51.52
N LEU A 585 7.24 12.44 52.02
CA LEU A 585 7.96 13.50 52.75
C LEU A 585 8.74 14.45 51.85
N ALA A 586 9.09 14.02 50.62
CA ALA A 586 9.74 14.87 49.63
C ALA A 586 8.75 15.79 48.90
N LEU A 587 7.50 15.37 48.73
CA LEU A 587 6.45 16.19 48.09
C LEU A 587 5.84 17.22 49.04
N ARG A 588 5.92 17.02 50.35
CA ARG A 588 5.42 17.98 51.34
C ARG A 588 6.41 19.11 51.68
N ARG A 589 7.69 19.00 51.24
CA ARG A 589 8.69 20.06 51.37
C ARG A 589 8.81 21.01 50.18
N ARG A 590 8.10 20.73 49.06
CA ARG A 590 8.09 21.59 47.88
C ARG A 590 6.88 22.52 47.76
N SER A 591 5.91 22.41 48.66
CA SER A 591 4.69 23.24 48.61
C SER A 591 4.66 24.39 49.60
N THR A 592 5.77 24.67 50.29
CA THR A 592 5.83 25.79 51.27
C THR A 592 6.95 26.81 51.01
N GLN A 593 7.45 26.90 49.76
CA GLN A 593 8.49 27.86 49.41
C GLN A 593 8.09 28.83 48.25
N ASP A 594 6.84 28.80 47.78
CA ASP A 594 6.35 29.70 46.74
C ASP A 594 5.24 30.68 47.20
N GLU A 595 5.25 31.03 48.49
CA GLU A 595 4.49 32.19 48.97
C GLU A 595 5.40 33.08 49.84
N ARG A 596 6.30 33.85 49.18
CA ARG A 596 6.90 35.12 49.65
C ARG A 596 8.09 35.48 48.75
N GLU A 597 7.82 36.26 47.67
CA GLU A 597 8.42 37.51 47.23
C GLU A 597 7.89 37.87 45.84
#